data_c68b81b57fddfd9f821c1d36a3420d9a
#
_entry.id   c68b81b57fddfd9f821c1d36a3420d9a
#
_cell.length_a   1.000
_cell.length_b   1.000
_cell.length_c   1.000
_cell.angle_alpha   90.00
_cell.angle_beta   90.00
_cell.angle_gamma   90.00
#
_symmetry.space_group_name_H-M   'P 1'
#
loop_
_entity.id
_entity.type
_entity.pdbx_description
1 polymer ?
#
loop_
_entity_poly.entity_id
_entity_poly.type
_entity_poly.pdbx_seq_one_letter_code
_entity_poly.pdbx_strand_id
1 'polypeptide(L)'
;MSASPIRAAVPTATARDGATGAPPPVRTPRHVPVAQLVRGGIVEGVHHGSVVVLAADGAVAYQLGDAEAAFYPRSALKPLQAVGLLRAGLPPLDEAALALVAASHSGDERHLATARRILRHGGLTEDDLGNVPDLPYGTAERHAWLGRGLGPGRLAQNCSGKHAAMLLTARARGWPLERYLDAGHPLQRELAATVAELTGQGIAHVTVDGCGAPLFAVSLLGLTRAAARLATAAPDTDEGRVAGAMRTHPELVSGRGRDVARLVGALPGLLAKDGFEGVQIAALPDGRAVGVKIADGADRARMPVTAAALARCGIDPDVLAPFVTAPVLGGGAEVGHLRAIDAPDDRPDRDRPRQPAG
;
A
#
# COMPACT_ATOMS: atom_id res chain seq x y z
N MET A 1 18.32 4.86 43.68
CA MET A 1 19.16 4.77 42.47
C MET A 1 18.31 5.07 41.30
N SER A 2 18.43 6.29 40.78
CA SER A 2 17.59 6.85 39.72
C SER A 2 18.19 6.48 38.35
N ALA A 3 17.45 5.75 37.53
CA ALA A 3 17.87 5.44 36.18
C ALA A 3 17.38 6.57 35.23
N SER A 4 18.32 7.31 34.66
CA SER A 4 18.07 8.30 33.59
C SER A 4 17.63 7.59 32.32
N PRO A 5 16.66 8.15 31.57
CA PRO A 5 16.27 7.60 30.27
C PRO A 5 17.34 7.92 29.23
N ILE A 6 17.82 6.89 28.55
CA ILE A 6 18.71 7.00 27.39
C ILE A 6 17.89 7.60 26.24
N ARG A 7 18.14 8.87 25.92
CA ARG A 7 17.68 9.50 24.69
C ARG A 7 18.50 8.92 23.54
N ALA A 8 17.89 8.07 22.71
CA ALA A 8 18.43 7.73 21.42
C ALA A 8 18.45 8.98 20.52
N ALA A 9 19.62 9.42 20.13
CA ALA A 9 19.80 10.52 19.18
C ALA A 9 19.27 10.08 17.80
N VAL A 10 18.25 10.76 17.32
CA VAL A 10 17.81 10.66 15.92
C VAL A 10 18.92 11.28 15.06
N PRO A 11 19.51 10.56 14.10
CA PRO A 11 20.46 11.19 13.20
C PRO A 11 19.74 12.23 12.34
N THR A 12 20.11 13.49 12.49
CA THR A 12 19.73 14.55 11.57
C THR A 12 20.37 14.23 10.20
N ALA A 13 19.51 14.01 9.20
CA ALA A 13 19.97 13.89 7.83
C ALA A 13 20.61 15.22 7.42
N THR A 14 21.94 15.24 7.35
CA THR A 14 22.69 16.35 6.77
C THR A 14 22.44 16.34 5.27
N ALA A 15 21.63 17.28 4.80
CA ALA A 15 21.58 17.65 3.40
C ALA A 15 22.98 18.12 2.97
N ARG A 16 23.59 17.41 2.02
CA ARG A 16 24.79 17.88 1.32
C ARG A 16 24.39 18.49 -0.03
N ASP A 17 24.63 19.77 -0.10
CA ASP A 17 25.01 20.62 -1.22
C ASP A 17 24.16 20.70 -2.50
N GLY A 18 23.60 21.88 -2.78
CA GLY A 18 23.52 22.44 -4.11
C GLY A 18 22.19 23.02 -4.58
N ALA A 19 21.22 23.28 -3.71
CA ALA A 19 20.06 24.07 -4.12
C ALA A 19 19.65 25.07 -3.02
N THR A 20 20.10 26.32 -3.17
CA THR A 20 19.71 27.45 -2.31
C THR A 20 18.33 28.02 -2.69
N GLY A 21 17.33 27.15 -2.93
CA GLY A 21 15.94 27.51 -3.08
C GLY A 21 15.16 27.12 -1.84
N ALA A 22 14.33 28.02 -1.31
CA ALA A 22 13.36 27.66 -0.28
C ALA A 22 12.55 26.43 -0.77
N PRO A 23 12.24 25.48 0.11
CA PRO A 23 11.39 24.35 -0.29
C PRO A 23 10.08 24.89 -0.90
N PRO A 24 9.56 24.25 -1.95
CA PRO A 24 8.31 24.69 -2.55
C PRO A 24 7.22 24.77 -1.48
N PRO A 25 6.29 25.73 -1.57
CA PRO A 25 5.25 25.90 -0.56
C PRO A 25 4.44 24.61 -0.44
N VAL A 26 4.25 24.15 0.79
CA VAL A 26 3.41 22.97 1.08
C VAL A 26 1.98 23.31 0.69
N ARG A 27 1.48 22.63 -0.35
CA ARG A 27 0.09 22.78 -0.80
C ARG A 27 -0.77 21.67 -0.20
N THR A 28 -1.83 22.04 0.49
CA THR A 28 -2.83 21.07 0.96
C THR A 28 -3.63 20.53 -0.23
N PRO A 29 -3.66 19.20 -0.45
CA PRO A 29 -4.48 18.59 -1.50
C PRO A 29 -5.98 18.89 -1.29
N ARG A 30 -6.72 19.04 -2.40
CA ARG A 30 -8.17 19.25 -2.34
C ARG A 30 -8.90 17.90 -2.20
N HIS A 31 -8.92 17.37 -0.99
CA HIS A 31 -9.72 16.20 -0.68
C HIS A 31 -11.20 16.57 -0.50
N VAL A 32 -12.10 15.64 -0.88
CA VAL A 32 -13.55 15.79 -0.76
C VAL A 32 -14.15 14.70 0.14
N PRO A 33 -15.38 14.85 0.68
CA PRO A 33 -16.06 13.78 1.41
C PRO A 33 -16.14 12.50 0.57
N VAL A 34 -15.65 11.36 1.08
CA VAL A 34 -15.65 10.06 0.38
C VAL A 34 -16.28 8.94 1.19
N ALA A 35 -16.36 9.09 2.52
CA ALA A 35 -17.04 8.11 3.39
C ALA A 35 -17.66 8.79 4.60
N GLN A 36 -18.74 8.19 5.10
CA GLN A 36 -19.43 8.62 6.30
C GLN A 36 -19.58 7.48 7.29
N LEU A 37 -19.45 7.80 8.57
CA LEU A 37 -19.74 6.93 9.68
C LEU A 37 -21.13 7.29 10.20
N VAL A 38 -22.03 6.31 10.22
CA VAL A 38 -23.40 6.46 10.71
C VAL A 38 -23.55 5.64 11.98
N ARG A 39 -24.09 6.24 13.04
CA ARG A 39 -24.43 5.58 14.31
C ARG A 39 -25.85 5.95 14.69
N GLY A 40 -26.71 4.96 14.95
CA GLY A 40 -28.08 5.19 15.35
C GLY A 40 -28.87 6.10 14.41
N GLY A 41 -28.57 6.06 13.10
CA GLY A 41 -29.21 6.90 12.08
C GLY A 41 -28.62 8.32 11.93
N ILE A 42 -27.63 8.70 12.72
CA ILE A 42 -26.97 10.02 12.66
C ILE A 42 -25.59 9.87 12.04
N VAL A 43 -25.20 10.80 11.15
CA VAL A 43 -23.83 10.90 10.63
C VAL A 43 -22.93 11.42 11.75
N GLU A 44 -22.12 10.53 12.33
CA GLU A 44 -21.20 10.83 13.43
C GLU A 44 -19.88 11.40 12.94
N GLY A 45 -19.47 11.05 11.72
CA GLY A 45 -18.20 11.50 11.15
C GLY A 45 -18.13 11.35 9.64
N VAL A 46 -17.24 12.13 9.03
CA VAL A 46 -16.99 12.13 7.58
C VAL A 46 -15.49 11.99 7.33
N HIS A 47 -15.10 11.08 6.45
CA HIS A 47 -13.74 10.97 5.93
C HIS A 47 -13.65 11.66 4.56
N HIS A 48 -12.64 12.50 4.41
CA HIS A 48 -12.29 13.13 3.13
C HIS A 48 -11.21 12.31 2.43
N GLY A 49 -11.14 12.41 1.11
CA GLY A 49 -10.13 11.69 0.34
C GLY A 49 -10.11 12.08 -1.13
N SER A 50 -9.30 11.34 -1.87
CA SER A 50 -9.26 11.35 -3.34
C SER A 50 -9.43 9.94 -3.87
N VAL A 51 -10.14 9.81 -4.98
CA VAL A 51 -10.42 8.54 -5.65
C VAL A 51 -10.14 8.69 -7.14
N VAL A 52 -9.56 7.68 -7.76
CA VAL A 52 -9.37 7.57 -9.21
C VAL A 52 -9.92 6.24 -9.68
N VAL A 53 -10.69 6.25 -10.76
CA VAL A 53 -11.09 5.05 -11.50
C VAL A 53 -10.61 5.20 -12.93
N LEU A 54 -9.84 4.22 -13.41
CA LEU A 54 -9.40 4.14 -14.79
C LEU A 54 -10.25 3.15 -15.58
N ALA A 55 -10.59 3.53 -16.81
CA ALA A 55 -11.11 2.63 -17.82
C ALA A 55 -10.01 1.68 -18.35
N ALA A 56 -10.38 0.66 -19.12
CA ALA A 56 -9.45 -0.33 -19.66
C ALA A 56 -8.39 0.27 -20.61
N ASP A 57 -8.70 1.36 -21.27
CA ASP A 57 -7.78 2.12 -22.14
C ASP A 57 -6.86 3.08 -21.37
N GLY A 58 -6.96 3.13 -20.03
CA GLY A 58 -6.17 4.00 -19.15
C GLY A 58 -6.70 5.43 -19.02
N ALA A 59 -7.84 5.75 -19.64
CA ALA A 59 -8.54 7.02 -19.45
C ALA A 59 -9.13 7.11 -18.03
N VAL A 60 -9.19 8.33 -17.48
CA VAL A 60 -9.86 8.56 -16.19
C VAL A 60 -11.37 8.51 -16.41
N ALA A 61 -12.01 7.42 -15.95
CA ALA A 61 -13.46 7.23 -16.02
C ALA A 61 -14.20 7.96 -14.88
N TYR A 62 -13.54 8.11 -13.72
CA TYR A 62 -14.11 8.81 -12.58
C TYR A 62 -13.00 9.33 -11.65
N GLN A 63 -13.21 10.50 -11.07
CA GLN A 63 -12.29 11.10 -10.13
C GLN A 63 -13.02 11.89 -9.05
N LEU A 64 -12.56 11.77 -7.81
CA LEU A 64 -12.91 12.65 -6.70
C LEU A 64 -11.65 13.27 -6.12
N GLY A 65 -11.74 14.50 -5.65
CA GLY A 65 -10.64 15.19 -4.99
C GLY A 65 -9.45 15.48 -5.93
N ASP A 66 -8.27 15.63 -5.35
CA ASP A 66 -7.03 15.99 -6.05
C ASP A 66 -6.17 14.74 -6.30
N ALA A 67 -6.37 14.10 -7.45
CA ALA A 67 -5.68 12.87 -7.82
C ALA A 67 -4.24 13.11 -8.33
N GLU A 68 -3.90 14.35 -8.67
CA GLU A 68 -2.58 14.72 -9.20
C GLU A 68 -1.64 15.28 -8.14
N ALA A 69 -2.17 15.64 -6.95
CA ALA A 69 -1.31 16.06 -5.84
C ALA A 69 -0.36 14.94 -5.44
N ALA A 70 0.90 15.30 -5.26
CA ALA A 70 1.90 14.36 -4.77
C ALA A 70 1.62 13.99 -3.30
N PHE A 71 1.73 12.71 -3.00
CA PHE A 71 1.62 12.18 -1.64
C PHE A 71 2.58 10.99 -1.47
N TYR A 72 2.73 10.50 -0.26
CA TYR A 72 3.53 9.31 0.02
C TYR A 72 2.63 8.05 0.05
N PRO A 73 2.69 7.19 -0.97
CA PRO A 73 1.84 6.00 -1.06
C PRO A 73 2.18 4.91 -0.05
N ARG A 74 3.27 5.03 0.66
CA ARG A 74 3.74 4.08 1.64
C ARG A 74 3.85 2.67 1.01
N SER A 75 3.29 1.68 1.67
CA SER A 75 3.37 0.29 1.20
C SER A 75 2.63 -0.01 -0.11
N ALA A 76 1.82 0.92 -0.64
CA ALA A 76 1.24 0.76 -1.97
C ALA A 76 2.28 0.86 -3.10
N LEU A 77 3.51 1.36 -2.82
CA LEU A 77 4.63 1.33 -3.77
C LEU A 77 5.33 -0.03 -3.87
N LYS A 78 5.11 -0.95 -2.95
CA LYS A 78 5.89 -2.21 -2.87
C LYS A 78 5.80 -3.08 -4.13
N PRO A 79 4.67 -3.19 -4.85
CA PRO A 79 4.65 -3.89 -6.13
C PRO A 79 5.62 -3.29 -7.15
N LEU A 80 5.69 -1.95 -7.23
CA LEU A 80 6.60 -1.26 -8.12
C LEU A 80 8.06 -1.44 -7.69
N GLN A 81 8.31 -1.41 -6.38
CA GLN A 81 9.64 -1.69 -5.83
C GLN A 81 10.07 -3.14 -6.08
N ALA A 82 9.14 -4.10 -6.04
CA ALA A 82 9.44 -5.50 -6.39
C ALA A 82 9.85 -5.65 -7.86
N VAL A 83 9.17 -4.96 -8.79
CA VAL A 83 9.60 -4.86 -10.20
C VAL A 83 11.00 -4.26 -10.29
N GLY A 84 11.25 -3.16 -9.56
CA GLY A 84 12.58 -2.52 -9.54
C GLY A 84 13.68 -3.44 -9.02
N LEU A 85 13.38 -4.31 -8.05
CA LEU A 85 14.34 -5.32 -7.57
C LEU A 85 14.66 -6.36 -8.64
N LEU A 86 13.65 -6.85 -9.38
CA LEU A 86 13.88 -7.78 -10.50
C LEU A 86 14.77 -7.15 -11.57
N ARG A 87 14.46 -5.91 -11.99
CA ARG A 87 15.25 -5.14 -12.95
C ARG A 87 16.67 -4.84 -12.46
N ALA A 88 16.83 -4.62 -11.15
CA ALA A 88 18.14 -4.45 -10.51
C ALA A 88 18.95 -5.75 -10.39
N GLY A 89 18.40 -6.89 -10.78
CA GLY A 89 19.09 -8.19 -10.77
C GLY A 89 18.87 -8.99 -9.49
N LEU A 90 17.67 -8.90 -8.88
CA LEU A 90 17.26 -9.82 -7.82
C LEU A 90 17.40 -11.28 -8.32
N PRO A 91 18.16 -12.14 -7.64
CA PRO A 91 18.25 -13.54 -8.00
C PRO A 91 16.89 -14.24 -8.06
N PRO A 92 16.72 -15.29 -8.88
CA PRO A 92 15.45 -15.97 -9.04
C PRO A 92 14.85 -16.42 -7.71
N LEU A 93 13.61 -16.05 -7.49
CA LEU A 93 12.77 -16.43 -6.35
C LEU A 93 11.56 -17.19 -6.87
N ASP A 94 11.01 -18.10 -6.07
CA ASP A 94 9.68 -18.65 -6.34
C ASP A 94 8.57 -17.61 -6.15
N GLU A 95 7.38 -17.90 -6.64
CA GLU A 95 6.24 -16.99 -6.57
C GLU A 95 5.88 -16.58 -5.14
N ALA A 96 5.94 -17.50 -4.18
CA ALA A 96 5.65 -17.22 -2.78
C ALA A 96 6.64 -16.20 -2.18
N ALA A 97 7.92 -16.34 -2.47
CA ALA A 97 8.94 -15.40 -2.04
C ALA A 97 8.79 -14.05 -2.74
N LEU A 98 8.49 -14.03 -4.04
CA LEU A 98 8.25 -12.80 -4.79
C LEU A 98 7.00 -12.04 -4.28
N ALA A 99 5.93 -12.75 -3.92
CA ALA A 99 4.76 -12.16 -3.27
C ALA A 99 5.13 -11.47 -1.95
N LEU A 100 5.98 -12.11 -1.13
CA LEU A 100 6.44 -11.53 0.13
C LEU A 100 7.32 -10.28 -0.08
N VAL A 101 8.03 -10.16 -1.19
CA VAL A 101 8.79 -8.94 -1.52
C VAL A 101 7.88 -7.73 -1.65
N ALA A 102 6.67 -7.90 -2.20
CA ALA A 102 5.67 -6.86 -2.34
C ALA A 102 4.76 -6.69 -1.09
N ALA A 103 5.03 -7.41 0.01
CA ALA A 103 4.12 -7.54 1.13
C ALA A 103 4.18 -6.40 2.16
N SER A 104 3.04 -6.23 2.83
CA SER A 104 2.93 -5.67 4.19
C SER A 104 2.34 -6.75 5.07
N HIS A 105 3.16 -7.74 5.43
CA HIS A 105 2.68 -8.99 5.98
C HIS A 105 2.27 -8.90 7.46
N SER A 106 1.35 -9.76 7.86
CA SER A 106 0.86 -9.86 9.24
C SER A 106 1.92 -10.36 10.23
N GLY A 107 2.92 -11.12 9.76
CA GLY A 107 3.99 -11.67 10.59
C GLY A 107 3.68 -13.07 11.12
N ASP A 108 2.85 -13.87 10.41
CA ASP A 108 2.69 -15.29 10.72
C ASP A 108 3.94 -16.09 10.36
N GLU A 109 4.02 -17.34 10.82
CA GLU A 109 5.22 -18.19 10.65
C GLU A 109 5.60 -18.39 9.17
N ARG A 110 4.64 -18.41 8.25
CA ARG A 110 4.92 -18.53 6.80
C ARG A 110 5.62 -17.30 6.26
N HIS A 111 5.22 -16.11 6.71
CA HIS A 111 5.88 -14.85 6.35
C HIS A 111 7.33 -14.85 6.83
N LEU A 112 7.54 -15.19 8.13
CA LEU A 112 8.86 -15.19 8.74
C LEU A 112 9.78 -16.26 8.11
N ALA A 113 9.26 -17.46 7.89
CA ALA A 113 10.00 -18.54 7.24
C ALA A 113 10.40 -18.19 5.80
N THR A 114 9.50 -17.52 5.05
CA THR A 114 9.77 -17.07 3.68
C THR A 114 10.81 -15.94 3.65
N ALA A 115 10.75 -14.96 4.56
CA ALA A 115 11.77 -13.92 4.68
C ALA A 115 13.15 -14.50 5.02
N ARG A 116 13.23 -15.45 5.96
CA ARG A 116 14.46 -16.19 6.26
C ARG A 116 15.01 -16.95 5.05
N ARG A 117 14.14 -17.53 4.24
CA ARG A 117 14.53 -18.26 3.03
C ARG A 117 15.14 -17.31 1.99
N ILE A 118 14.58 -16.11 1.81
CA ILE A 118 15.15 -15.08 0.94
C ILE A 118 16.54 -14.67 1.43
N LEU A 119 16.71 -14.41 2.73
CA LEU A 119 18.00 -14.07 3.31
C LEU A 119 19.04 -15.19 3.08
N ARG A 120 18.69 -16.43 3.42
CA ARG A 120 19.59 -17.59 3.23
C ARG A 120 20.03 -17.81 1.79
N HIS A 121 19.20 -17.45 0.79
CA HIS A 121 19.58 -17.52 -0.62
C HIS A 121 20.83 -16.67 -0.91
N GLY A 122 21.02 -15.55 -0.21
CA GLY A 122 22.20 -14.69 -0.30
C GLY A 122 23.30 -14.97 0.73
N GLY A 123 23.19 -16.05 1.52
CA GLY A 123 24.09 -16.29 2.65
C GLY A 123 23.97 -15.23 3.75
N LEU A 124 22.76 -14.66 3.90
CA LEU A 124 22.43 -13.59 4.85
C LEU A 124 21.62 -14.14 6.02
N THR A 125 21.60 -13.39 7.12
CA THR A 125 20.87 -13.70 8.35
C THR A 125 19.89 -12.57 8.72
N GLU A 126 19.14 -12.76 9.79
CA GLU A 126 18.26 -11.72 10.33
C GLU A 126 19.02 -10.49 10.84
N ASP A 127 20.28 -10.66 11.25
CA ASP A 127 21.12 -9.58 11.76
C ASP A 127 21.56 -8.60 10.66
N ASP A 128 21.55 -9.04 9.39
CA ASP A 128 21.83 -8.19 8.24
C ASP A 128 20.67 -7.21 7.92
N LEU A 129 19.48 -7.50 8.43
CA LEU A 129 18.31 -6.64 8.19
C LEU A 129 18.50 -5.23 8.78
N GLY A 130 18.38 -4.20 7.96
CA GLY A 130 18.52 -2.79 8.35
C GLY A 130 17.20 -2.08 8.69
N ASN A 131 16.05 -2.77 8.53
CA ASN A 131 14.75 -2.16 8.86
C ASN A 131 14.57 -1.99 10.37
N VAL A 132 13.72 -1.05 10.77
CA VAL A 132 13.39 -0.77 12.17
C VAL A 132 12.73 -1.99 12.81
N PRO A 133 13.17 -2.44 14.01
CA PRO A 133 12.46 -3.48 14.74
C PRO A 133 11.03 -3.09 15.07
N ASP A 134 10.08 -4.02 14.91
CA ASP A 134 8.67 -3.82 15.24
C ASP A 134 8.03 -5.15 15.67
N LEU A 135 6.83 -5.07 16.24
CA LEU A 135 5.98 -6.22 16.50
C LEU A 135 5.30 -6.69 15.22
N PRO A 136 4.84 -7.94 15.13
CA PRO A 136 3.98 -8.39 14.03
C PRO A 136 2.82 -7.44 13.80
N TYR A 137 2.51 -7.18 12.52
CA TYR A 137 1.47 -6.22 12.13
C TYR A 137 0.06 -6.77 12.36
N GLY A 138 -0.16 -8.05 12.15
CA GLY A 138 -1.44 -8.72 12.40
C GLY A 138 -1.74 -8.77 13.90
N THR A 139 -2.99 -8.50 14.28
CA THR A 139 -3.39 -8.45 15.70
C THR A 139 -3.23 -9.81 16.39
N ALA A 140 -3.65 -10.89 15.74
CA ALA A 140 -3.52 -12.25 16.28
C ALA A 140 -2.04 -12.66 16.40
N GLU A 141 -1.24 -12.37 15.37
CA GLU A 141 0.18 -12.64 15.32
C GLU A 141 0.94 -11.86 16.41
N ARG A 142 0.56 -10.59 16.62
CA ARG A 142 1.11 -9.72 17.68
C ARG A 142 0.81 -10.28 19.06
N HIS A 143 -0.42 -10.70 19.31
CA HIS A 143 -0.80 -11.31 20.59
C HIS A 143 -0.05 -12.63 20.84
N ALA A 144 0.03 -13.49 19.83
CA ALA A 144 0.79 -14.74 19.93
C ALA A 144 2.29 -14.49 20.15
N TRP A 145 2.85 -13.46 19.50
CA TRP A 145 4.25 -13.06 19.65
C TRP A 145 4.57 -12.59 21.07
N LEU A 146 3.76 -11.65 21.57
CA LEU A 146 3.89 -11.13 22.93
C LEU A 146 3.65 -12.23 24.00
N GLY A 147 2.68 -13.12 23.75
CA GLY A 147 2.41 -14.27 24.63
C GLY A 147 3.58 -15.25 24.76
N ARG A 148 4.52 -15.24 23.81
CA ARG A 148 5.80 -15.99 23.86
C ARG A 148 6.91 -15.19 24.54
N GLY A 149 6.64 -14.01 25.08
CA GLY A 149 7.63 -13.13 25.70
C GLY A 149 8.58 -12.45 24.72
N LEU A 150 8.23 -12.39 23.41
CA LEU A 150 9.07 -11.81 22.38
C LEU A 150 8.79 -10.30 22.23
N GLY A 151 9.85 -9.51 22.10
CA GLY A 151 9.81 -8.08 21.83
C GLY A 151 9.84 -7.73 20.33
N PRO A 152 9.92 -6.43 20.00
CA PRO A 152 10.08 -5.97 18.63
C PRO A 152 11.30 -6.60 17.95
N GLY A 153 11.13 -7.05 16.70
CA GLY A 153 12.19 -7.68 15.90
C GLY A 153 12.18 -7.21 14.46
N ARG A 154 13.35 -7.19 13.82
CA ARG A 154 13.48 -6.76 12.40
C ARG A 154 12.76 -7.71 11.46
N LEU A 155 12.82 -9.01 11.73
CA LEU A 155 12.12 -10.02 10.94
C LEU A 155 10.60 -9.94 11.12
N ALA A 156 10.11 -9.63 12.33
CA ALA A 156 8.70 -9.52 12.64
C ALA A 156 8.02 -8.30 11.99
N GLN A 157 8.82 -7.27 11.68
CA GLN A 157 8.34 -6.05 11.03
C GLN A 157 7.79 -6.36 9.62
N ASN A 158 6.65 -5.77 9.28
CA ASN A 158 5.83 -6.09 8.10
C ASN A 158 6.48 -5.87 6.73
N CYS A 159 7.70 -5.30 6.68
CA CYS A 159 8.47 -5.09 5.46
C CYS A 159 9.68 -6.02 5.35
N SER A 160 9.87 -7.00 6.26
CA SER A 160 11.09 -7.81 6.30
C SER A 160 11.37 -8.56 4.99
N GLY A 161 10.32 -9.01 4.27
CA GLY A 161 10.46 -9.64 2.95
C GLY A 161 11.07 -8.70 1.91
N LYS A 162 10.60 -7.44 1.84
CA LYS A 162 11.18 -6.42 0.97
C LYS A 162 12.65 -6.15 1.31
N HIS A 163 12.97 -6.01 2.60
CA HIS A 163 14.34 -5.74 3.04
C HIS A 163 15.28 -6.94 2.78
N ALA A 164 14.80 -8.17 2.97
CA ALA A 164 15.53 -9.37 2.62
C ALA A 164 15.87 -9.41 1.11
N ALA A 165 14.91 -9.06 0.25
CA ALA A 165 15.13 -8.99 -1.19
C ALA A 165 16.06 -7.83 -1.60
N MET A 166 15.97 -6.67 -0.94
CA MET A 166 16.92 -5.56 -1.14
C MET A 166 18.36 -5.98 -0.83
N LEU A 167 18.58 -6.66 0.29
CA LEU A 167 19.89 -7.17 0.68
C LEU A 167 20.38 -8.27 -0.28
N LEU A 168 19.52 -9.20 -0.67
CA LEU A 168 19.85 -10.25 -1.64
C LEU A 168 20.27 -9.64 -2.98
N THR A 169 19.54 -8.62 -3.48
CA THR A 169 19.89 -7.91 -4.70
C THR A 169 21.22 -7.18 -4.56
N ALA A 170 21.43 -6.44 -3.47
CA ALA A 170 22.69 -5.73 -3.23
C ALA A 170 23.87 -6.70 -3.17
N ARG A 171 23.71 -7.84 -2.50
CA ARG A 171 24.72 -8.92 -2.44
C ARG A 171 25.05 -9.47 -3.83
N ALA A 172 24.03 -9.79 -4.63
CA ALA A 172 24.22 -10.33 -5.98
C ALA A 172 24.91 -9.34 -6.93
N ARG A 173 24.71 -8.04 -6.69
CA ARG A 173 25.33 -6.97 -7.48
C ARG A 173 26.68 -6.51 -6.95
N GLY A 174 27.16 -7.04 -5.83
CA GLY A 174 28.38 -6.58 -5.16
C GLY A 174 28.28 -5.16 -4.61
N TRP A 175 27.08 -4.67 -4.30
CA TRP A 175 26.86 -3.37 -3.70
C TRP A 175 27.00 -3.40 -2.17
N PRO A 176 27.37 -2.28 -1.52
CA PRO A 176 27.53 -2.21 -0.07
C PRO A 176 26.23 -2.56 0.68
N LEU A 177 26.26 -3.54 1.58
CA LEU A 177 25.06 -3.97 2.30
C LEU A 177 24.68 -3.01 3.44
N GLU A 178 25.66 -2.42 4.11
CA GLU A 178 25.46 -1.60 5.31
C GLU A 178 24.69 -0.31 5.02
N ARG A 179 24.70 0.12 3.75
CA ARG A 179 24.10 1.38 3.30
C ARG A 179 22.96 1.21 2.30
N TYR A 180 22.39 -0.01 2.21
CA TYR A 180 21.34 -0.28 1.20
C TYR A 180 20.06 0.56 1.36
N LEU A 181 19.88 1.24 2.49
CA LEU A 181 18.77 2.16 2.77
C LEU A 181 19.07 3.63 2.43
N ASP A 182 20.31 3.97 2.10
CA ASP A 182 20.65 5.35 1.73
C ASP A 182 20.01 5.69 0.36
N ALA A 183 19.35 6.83 0.26
CA ALA A 183 18.71 7.26 -0.99
C ALA A 183 19.70 7.34 -2.18
N GLY A 184 20.98 7.61 -1.92
CA GLY A 184 22.05 7.61 -2.92
C GLY A 184 22.62 6.22 -3.26
N HIS A 185 22.19 5.16 -2.60
CA HIS A 185 22.64 3.80 -2.91
C HIS A 185 22.20 3.37 -4.31
N PRO A 186 23.03 2.61 -5.09
CA PRO A 186 22.64 2.17 -6.44
C PRO A 186 21.30 1.48 -6.49
N LEU A 187 21.00 0.59 -5.54
CA LEU A 187 19.71 -0.09 -5.43
C LEU A 187 18.55 0.90 -5.32
N GLN A 188 18.65 1.90 -4.45
CA GLN A 188 17.54 2.84 -4.23
C GLN A 188 17.33 3.77 -5.44
N ARG A 189 18.38 4.06 -6.20
CA ARG A 189 18.28 4.79 -7.47
C ARG A 189 17.53 3.96 -8.54
N GLU A 190 17.83 2.66 -8.65
CA GLU A 190 17.10 1.75 -9.54
C GLU A 190 15.61 1.66 -9.17
N LEU A 191 15.30 1.56 -7.85
CA LEU A 191 13.92 1.56 -7.38
C LEU A 191 13.20 2.89 -7.69
N ALA A 192 13.86 4.03 -7.49
CA ALA A 192 13.29 5.34 -7.81
C ALA A 192 13.04 5.49 -9.32
N ALA A 193 13.98 5.07 -10.17
CA ALA A 193 13.84 5.09 -11.63
C ALA A 193 12.66 4.22 -12.09
N THR A 194 12.54 3.01 -11.55
CA THR A 194 11.41 2.10 -11.86
C THR A 194 10.08 2.69 -11.41
N VAL A 195 9.99 3.28 -10.21
CA VAL A 195 8.76 3.93 -9.75
C VAL A 195 8.39 5.10 -10.66
N ALA A 196 9.36 5.94 -11.04
CA ALA A 196 9.13 7.08 -11.95
C ALA A 196 8.62 6.62 -13.32
N GLU A 197 9.23 5.59 -13.90
CA GLU A 197 8.82 5.03 -15.19
C GLU A 197 7.41 4.43 -15.14
N LEU A 198 7.13 3.57 -14.14
CA LEU A 198 5.84 2.88 -14.05
C LEU A 198 4.69 3.86 -13.78
N THR A 199 4.93 4.87 -12.96
CA THR A 199 3.92 5.92 -12.69
C THR A 199 3.78 6.94 -13.83
N GLY A 200 4.75 6.99 -14.76
CA GLY A 200 4.81 7.95 -15.87
C GLY A 200 5.07 9.38 -15.42
N GLN A 201 5.73 9.56 -14.27
CA GLN A 201 6.01 10.89 -13.71
C GLN A 201 7.30 10.89 -12.88
N GLY A 202 7.94 12.04 -12.74
CA GLY A 202 9.09 12.20 -11.85
C GLY A 202 8.71 12.02 -10.38
N ILE A 203 9.68 11.61 -9.56
CA ILE A 203 9.52 11.57 -8.11
C ILE A 203 9.46 13.00 -7.58
N ALA A 204 8.34 13.40 -6.97
CA ALA A 204 8.15 14.76 -6.47
C ALA A 204 9.03 15.06 -5.24
N HIS A 205 9.11 14.12 -4.32
CA HIS A 205 9.91 14.22 -3.10
C HIS A 205 10.39 12.84 -2.65
N VAL A 206 11.52 12.82 -1.93
CA VAL A 206 12.03 11.62 -1.27
C VAL A 206 12.16 11.89 0.23
N THR A 207 11.66 10.95 1.05
CA THR A 207 11.81 10.95 2.51
C THR A 207 12.13 9.53 2.99
N VAL A 208 11.99 9.28 4.28
CA VAL A 208 12.24 7.96 4.89
C VAL A 208 10.92 7.37 5.38
N ASP A 209 10.64 6.11 5.02
CA ASP A 209 9.48 5.37 5.50
C ASP A 209 9.70 4.85 6.93
N GLY A 210 8.61 4.42 7.59
CA GLY A 210 8.65 3.84 8.93
C GLY A 210 9.59 2.62 9.06
N CYS A 211 9.86 1.91 7.97
CA CYS A 211 10.83 0.81 7.96
C CYS A 211 12.30 1.26 7.76
N GLY A 212 12.55 2.54 7.53
CA GLY A 212 13.88 3.09 7.28
C GLY A 212 14.29 3.19 5.80
N ALA A 213 13.54 2.59 4.87
CA ALA A 213 13.82 2.68 3.45
C ALA A 213 13.40 4.04 2.86
N PRO A 214 14.01 4.51 1.75
CA PRO A 214 13.52 5.66 1.00
C PRO A 214 12.06 5.51 0.59
N LEU A 215 11.32 6.60 0.73
CA LEU A 215 9.91 6.70 0.39
C LEU A 215 9.71 7.78 -0.67
N PHE A 216 9.12 7.42 -1.79
CA PHE A 216 8.96 8.26 -2.96
C PHE A 216 7.55 8.86 -3.01
N ALA A 217 7.45 10.19 -3.20
CA ALA A 217 6.18 10.86 -3.40
C ALA A 217 5.80 10.85 -4.89
N VAL A 218 4.60 10.39 -5.18
CA VAL A 218 3.99 10.33 -6.51
C VAL A 218 2.51 10.72 -6.42
N SER A 219 1.83 10.96 -7.54
CA SER A 219 0.39 11.24 -7.55
C SER A 219 -0.44 9.96 -7.43
N LEU A 220 -1.69 10.09 -6.96
CA LEU A 220 -2.63 8.97 -6.92
C LEU A 220 -2.94 8.46 -8.33
N LEU A 221 -3.08 9.36 -9.30
CA LEU A 221 -3.29 9.01 -10.70
C LEU A 221 -2.12 8.19 -11.28
N GLY A 222 -0.87 8.64 -11.06
CA GLY A 222 0.32 7.91 -11.52
C GLY A 222 0.44 6.53 -10.86
N LEU A 223 0.17 6.45 -9.56
CA LEU A 223 0.17 5.18 -8.82
C LEU A 223 -0.90 4.21 -9.37
N THR A 224 -2.11 4.71 -9.67
CA THR A 224 -3.21 3.90 -10.24
C THR A 224 -2.86 3.40 -11.64
N ARG A 225 -2.26 4.25 -12.49
CA ARG A 225 -1.75 3.85 -13.81
C ARG A 225 -0.68 2.77 -13.72
N ALA A 226 0.23 2.89 -12.77
CA ALA A 226 1.24 1.85 -12.53
C ALA A 226 0.60 0.52 -12.14
N ALA A 227 -0.43 0.52 -11.28
CA ALA A 227 -1.17 -0.69 -10.93
C ALA A 227 -1.85 -1.33 -12.15
N ALA A 228 -2.47 -0.52 -13.03
CA ALA A 228 -3.05 -1.00 -14.28
C ALA A 228 -2.00 -1.66 -15.20
N ARG A 229 -0.81 -1.04 -15.35
CA ARG A 229 0.31 -1.61 -16.12
C ARG A 229 0.75 -2.97 -15.59
N LEU A 230 0.91 -3.10 -14.28
CA LEU A 230 1.28 -4.38 -13.68
C LEU A 230 0.19 -5.44 -13.92
N ALA A 231 -1.09 -5.04 -13.78
CA ALA A 231 -2.21 -5.97 -13.91
C ALA A 231 -2.39 -6.52 -15.34
N THR A 232 -2.01 -5.75 -16.36
CA THR A 232 -2.14 -6.12 -17.79
C THR A 232 -0.85 -6.66 -18.40
N ALA A 233 0.25 -6.66 -17.66
CA ALA A 233 1.56 -7.08 -18.17
C ALA A 233 1.59 -8.57 -18.50
N ALA A 234 2.36 -8.93 -19.55
CA ALA A 234 2.54 -10.32 -19.95
C ALA A 234 3.26 -11.11 -18.81
N PRO A 235 2.90 -12.37 -18.58
CA PRO A 235 3.38 -13.17 -17.44
C PRO A 235 4.90 -13.34 -17.35
N ASP A 236 5.60 -13.25 -18.47
CA ASP A 236 7.06 -13.39 -18.59
C ASP A 236 7.83 -12.09 -18.33
N THR A 237 7.14 -10.95 -18.24
CA THR A 237 7.73 -9.65 -17.84
C THR A 237 7.91 -9.56 -16.34
N ASP A 238 8.77 -8.65 -15.86
CA ASP A 238 8.96 -8.43 -14.44
C ASP A 238 7.68 -7.94 -13.74
N GLU A 239 6.91 -7.08 -14.41
CA GLU A 239 5.59 -6.61 -13.97
C GLU A 239 4.60 -7.77 -13.84
N GLY A 240 4.51 -8.61 -14.88
CA GLY A 240 3.62 -9.77 -14.93
C GLY A 240 3.98 -10.81 -13.87
N ARG A 241 5.27 -11.07 -13.65
CA ARG A 241 5.76 -11.97 -12.60
C ARG A 241 5.38 -11.48 -11.20
N VAL A 242 5.55 -10.18 -10.91
CA VAL A 242 5.13 -9.59 -9.64
C VAL A 242 3.62 -9.67 -9.48
N ALA A 243 2.86 -9.29 -10.51
CA ALA A 243 1.40 -9.34 -10.47
C ALA A 243 0.89 -10.78 -10.29
N GLY A 244 1.46 -11.76 -11.00
CA GLY A 244 1.17 -13.18 -10.87
C GLY A 244 1.39 -13.69 -9.45
N ALA A 245 2.58 -13.44 -8.90
CA ALA A 245 2.94 -13.83 -7.54
C ALA A 245 1.97 -13.25 -6.48
N MET A 246 1.60 -11.96 -6.61
CA MET A 246 0.66 -11.31 -5.69
C MET A 246 -0.77 -11.89 -5.78
N ARG A 247 -1.21 -12.26 -6.97
CA ARG A 247 -2.53 -12.89 -7.22
C ARG A 247 -2.60 -14.31 -6.70
N THR A 248 -1.52 -15.09 -6.89
CA THR A 248 -1.44 -16.50 -6.44
C THR A 248 -1.30 -16.59 -4.92
N HIS A 249 -0.62 -15.62 -4.29
CA HIS A 249 -0.30 -15.64 -2.86
C HIS A 249 -0.78 -14.38 -2.11
N PRO A 250 -2.07 -13.99 -2.18
CA PRO A 250 -2.55 -12.76 -1.54
C PRO A 250 -2.38 -12.76 -0.02
N GLU A 251 -2.38 -13.95 0.60
CA GLU A 251 -2.13 -14.10 2.03
C GLU A 251 -0.67 -13.82 2.42
N LEU A 252 0.29 -14.07 1.53
CA LEU A 252 1.67 -13.69 1.73
C LEU A 252 1.91 -12.18 1.51
N VAL A 253 1.11 -11.55 0.65
CA VAL A 253 1.16 -10.09 0.43
C VAL A 253 0.65 -9.31 1.64
N SER A 254 -0.35 -9.82 2.35
CA SER A 254 -0.96 -9.12 3.49
C SER A 254 -1.04 -10.01 4.74
N GLY A 255 -1.90 -11.00 4.75
CA GLY A 255 -2.12 -11.94 5.85
C GLY A 255 -3.48 -12.62 5.71
N ARG A 256 -3.62 -13.79 6.33
CA ARG A 256 -4.88 -14.53 6.32
C ARG A 256 -6.00 -13.70 6.93
N GLY A 257 -7.14 -13.66 6.25
CA GLY A 257 -8.33 -12.95 6.72
C GLY A 257 -8.26 -11.43 6.64
N ARG A 258 -7.11 -10.84 6.27
CA ARG A 258 -7.04 -9.40 6.03
C ARG A 258 -7.86 -9.02 4.80
N ASP A 259 -8.40 -7.83 4.82
CA ASP A 259 -9.34 -7.31 3.82
C ASP A 259 -8.80 -7.35 2.38
N VAL A 260 -7.50 -7.02 2.17
CA VAL A 260 -6.86 -7.09 0.84
C VAL A 260 -6.78 -8.53 0.35
N ALA A 261 -6.37 -9.50 1.19
CA ALA A 261 -6.32 -10.91 0.80
C ALA A 261 -7.73 -11.45 0.48
N ARG A 262 -8.74 -11.06 1.27
CA ARG A 262 -10.14 -11.40 1.02
C ARG A 262 -10.65 -10.81 -0.29
N LEU A 263 -10.31 -9.54 -0.57
CA LEU A 263 -10.73 -8.87 -1.81
C LEU A 263 -10.13 -9.55 -3.05
N VAL A 264 -8.82 -9.86 -3.01
CA VAL A 264 -8.15 -10.59 -4.11
C VAL A 264 -8.74 -11.99 -4.27
N GLY A 265 -9.04 -12.68 -3.16
CA GLY A 265 -9.68 -14.00 -3.21
C GLY A 265 -11.12 -13.99 -3.76
N ALA A 266 -11.85 -12.88 -3.57
CA ALA A 266 -13.22 -12.71 -4.08
C ALA A 266 -13.26 -12.30 -5.57
N LEU A 267 -12.19 -11.72 -6.10
CA LEU A 267 -12.12 -11.19 -7.47
C LEU A 267 -10.98 -11.85 -8.24
N PRO A 268 -11.22 -12.95 -8.97
CA PRO A 268 -10.19 -13.66 -9.72
C PRO A 268 -9.40 -12.72 -10.65
N GLY A 269 -8.08 -12.77 -10.56
CA GLY A 269 -7.18 -11.95 -11.36
C GLY A 269 -6.97 -10.51 -10.87
N LEU A 270 -7.60 -10.10 -9.76
CA LEU A 270 -7.37 -8.79 -9.19
C LEU A 270 -5.93 -8.68 -8.65
N LEU A 271 -5.25 -7.59 -8.99
CA LEU A 271 -4.07 -7.10 -8.29
C LEU A 271 -4.50 -6.05 -7.27
N ALA A 272 -4.15 -6.21 -6.00
CA ALA A 272 -4.47 -5.20 -5.00
C ALA A 272 -3.35 -5.03 -3.97
N LYS A 273 -3.15 -3.79 -3.51
CA LYS A 273 -2.20 -3.47 -2.43
C LYS A 273 -2.67 -2.28 -1.61
N ASP A 274 -2.64 -2.47 -0.31
CA ASP A 274 -2.83 -1.41 0.68
C ASP A 274 -1.53 -0.62 0.93
N GLY A 275 -1.68 0.65 1.29
CA GLY A 275 -0.63 1.48 1.86
C GLY A 275 -1.06 1.99 3.23
N PHE A 276 -0.11 2.19 4.13
CA PHE A 276 -0.35 2.88 5.39
C PHE A 276 -0.93 4.29 5.10
N GLU A 277 -1.65 4.90 6.03
CA GLU A 277 -2.32 6.19 5.84
C GLU A 277 -3.48 6.15 4.81
N GLY A 278 -4.27 5.06 4.84
CA GLY A 278 -5.53 4.97 4.09
C GLY A 278 -5.35 4.97 2.57
N VAL A 279 -4.33 4.28 2.07
CA VAL A 279 -4.06 4.15 0.64
C VAL A 279 -4.47 2.78 0.14
N GLN A 280 -5.09 2.71 -1.04
CA GLN A 280 -5.38 1.46 -1.75
C GLN A 280 -5.18 1.64 -3.24
N ILE A 281 -4.57 0.63 -3.87
CA ILE A 281 -4.63 0.38 -5.30
C ILE A 281 -5.27 -0.97 -5.57
N ALA A 282 -6.07 -1.06 -6.62
CA ALA A 282 -6.56 -2.32 -7.14
C ALA A 282 -6.70 -2.21 -8.67
N ALA A 283 -6.35 -3.27 -9.39
CA ALA A 283 -6.39 -3.28 -10.85
C ALA A 283 -6.84 -4.65 -11.38
N LEU A 284 -7.72 -4.61 -12.37
CA LEU A 284 -8.28 -5.78 -13.04
C LEU A 284 -7.39 -6.23 -14.21
N PRO A 285 -7.49 -7.48 -14.64
CA PRO A 285 -6.69 -7.99 -15.76
C PRO A 285 -6.90 -7.28 -17.10
N ASP A 286 -8.02 -6.58 -17.25
CA ASP A 286 -8.36 -5.82 -18.46
C ASP A 286 -7.88 -4.36 -18.44
N GLY A 287 -7.19 -3.93 -17.37
CA GLY A 287 -6.61 -2.59 -17.25
C GLY A 287 -7.48 -1.60 -16.47
N ARG A 288 -8.75 -1.89 -16.18
CA ARG A 288 -9.52 -1.07 -15.25
C ARG A 288 -8.85 -1.07 -13.87
N ALA A 289 -8.73 0.09 -13.26
CA ALA A 289 -8.02 0.22 -12.00
C ALA A 289 -8.60 1.30 -11.11
N VAL A 290 -8.41 1.16 -9.81
CA VAL A 290 -8.83 2.12 -8.81
C VAL A 290 -7.68 2.51 -7.89
N GLY A 291 -7.63 3.78 -7.52
CA GLY A 291 -6.74 4.34 -6.52
C GLY A 291 -7.54 5.12 -5.50
N VAL A 292 -7.24 4.92 -4.22
CA VAL A 292 -7.90 5.58 -3.09
C VAL A 292 -6.84 6.16 -2.15
N LYS A 293 -7.07 7.40 -1.72
CA LYS A 293 -6.34 8.04 -0.61
C LYS A 293 -7.34 8.66 0.34
N ILE A 294 -7.37 8.17 1.57
CA ILE A 294 -8.12 8.78 2.68
C ILE A 294 -7.24 9.86 3.31
N ALA A 295 -7.72 11.10 3.38
CA ALA A 295 -6.93 12.27 3.74
C ALA A 295 -6.31 12.18 5.14
N ASP A 296 -7.10 11.78 6.13
CA ASP A 296 -6.69 11.62 7.53
C ASP A 296 -5.93 10.31 7.81
N GLY A 297 -5.76 9.44 6.79
CA GLY A 297 -5.07 8.17 6.92
C GLY A 297 -5.90 7.06 7.59
N ALA A 298 -7.15 7.30 7.94
CA ALA A 298 -8.00 6.32 8.63
C ALA A 298 -8.27 5.08 7.78
N ASP A 299 -7.69 3.95 8.18
CA ASP A 299 -7.77 2.69 7.44
C ASP A 299 -9.21 2.16 7.32
N ARG A 300 -10.08 2.44 8.31
CA ARG A 300 -11.48 1.98 8.33
C ARG A 300 -12.31 2.44 7.13
N ALA A 301 -11.98 3.61 6.54
CA ALA A 301 -12.68 4.15 5.37
C ALA A 301 -12.16 3.61 4.04
N ARG A 302 -10.94 3.08 4.03
CA ARG A 302 -10.22 2.66 2.82
C ARG A 302 -10.97 1.60 2.04
N MET A 303 -11.38 0.50 2.69
CA MET A 303 -12.02 -0.63 1.99
C MET A 303 -13.44 -0.30 1.49
N PRO A 304 -14.34 0.34 2.26
CA PRO A 304 -15.64 0.77 1.73
C PRO A 304 -15.54 1.69 0.51
N VAL A 305 -14.60 2.66 0.53
CA VAL A 305 -14.37 3.54 -0.62
C VAL A 305 -13.79 2.78 -1.81
N THR A 306 -12.91 1.80 -1.58
CA THR A 306 -12.36 0.94 -2.64
C THR A 306 -13.46 0.09 -3.27
N ALA A 307 -14.35 -0.51 -2.50
CA ALA A 307 -15.47 -1.28 -3.02
C ALA A 307 -16.41 -0.43 -3.87
N ALA A 308 -16.74 0.79 -3.42
CA ALA A 308 -17.53 1.73 -4.20
C ALA A 308 -16.84 2.13 -5.52
N ALA A 309 -15.52 2.32 -5.51
CA ALA A 309 -14.75 2.58 -6.72
C ALA A 309 -14.71 1.37 -7.68
N LEU A 310 -14.59 0.14 -7.16
CA LEU A 310 -14.64 -1.09 -7.97
C LEU A 310 -16.03 -1.35 -8.56
N ALA A 311 -17.10 -0.96 -7.87
CA ALA A 311 -18.46 -1.01 -8.43
C ALA A 311 -18.57 -0.13 -9.71
N ARG A 312 -17.86 1.01 -9.75
CA ARG A 312 -17.77 1.85 -10.95
C ARG A 312 -16.96 1.21 -12.08
N CYS A 313 -16.13 0.23 -11.77
CA CYS A 313 -15.52 -0.64 -12.78
C CYS A 313 -16.48 -1.74 -13.28
N GLY A 314 -17.74 -1.76 -12.85
CA GLY A 314 -18.73 -2.77 -13.27
C GLY A 314 -18.56 -4.12 -12.59
N ILE A 315 -17.94 -4.16 -11.41
CA ILE A 315 -17.88 -5.38 -10.60
C ILE A 315 -19.24 -5.62 -9.96
N ASP A 316 -19.66 -6.87 -9.97
CA ASP A 316 -20.93 -7.32 -9.40
C ASP A 316 -21.08 -6.87 -7.94
N PRO A 317 -22.17 -6.17 -7.58
CA PRO A 317 -22.45 -5.74 -6.22
C PRO A 317 -22.44 -6.89 -5.19
N ASP A 318 -22.87 -8.08 -5.55
CA ASP A 318 -22.93 -9.23 -4.64
C ASP A 318 -21.51 -9.68 -4.23
N VAL A 319 -20.53 -9.60 -5.15
CA VAL A 319 -19.12 -9.87 -4.87
C VAL A 319 -18.54 -8.82 -3.94
N LEU A 320 -18.97 -7.56 -4.08
CA LEU A 320 -18.48 -6.44 -3.29
C LEU A 320 -19.19 -6.29 -1.94
N ALA A 321 -20.35 -6.93 -1.72
CA ALA A 321 -21.17 -6.80 -0.52
C ALA A 321 -20.39 -6.93 0.80
N PRO A 322 -19.39 -7.86 0.95
CA PRO A 322 -18.61 -7.98 2.18
C PRO A 322 -17.64 -6.82 2.44
N PHE A 323 -17.48 -5.88 1.50
CA PHE A 323 -16.47 -4.81 1.53
C PHE A 323 -17.07 -3.40 1.52
N VAL A 324 -18.36 -3.24 1.22
CA VAL A 324 -19.00 -1.92 1.05
C VAL A 324 -19.24 -1.18 2.36
N THR A 325 -19.23 -1.90 3.49
CA THR A 325 -19.42 -1.31 4.83
C THR A 325 -18.38 -1.82 5.81
N ALA A 326 -18.10 -1.03 6.85
CA ALA A 326 -17.39 -1.48 8.04
C ALA A 326 -18.32 -1.27 9.27
N PRO A 327 -18.50 -2.29 10.14
CA PRO A 327 -19.41 -2.18 11.27
C PRO A 327 -18.92 -1.16 12.31
N VAL A 328 -19.85 -0.44 12.91
CA VAL A 328 -19.65 0.42 14.07
C VAL A 328 -20.26 -0.24 15.28
N LEU A 329 -19.43 -0.56 16.27
CA LEU A 329 -19.86 -1.31 17.45
C LEU A 329 -20.20 -0.39 18.61
N GLY A 330 -21.20 -0.81 19.41
CA GLY A 330 -21.57 -0.22 20.70
C GLY A 330 -22.00 -1.36 21.64
N GLY A 331 -21.34 -1.48 22.80
CA GLY A 331 -21.63 -2.56 23.74
C GLY A 331 -21.44 -3.97 23.16
N GLY A 332 -20.58 -4.12 22.13
CA GLY A 332 -20.35 -5.40 21.44
C GLY A 332 -21.36 -5.73 20.31
N ALA A 333 -22.41 -4.94 20.13
CA ALA A 333 -23.38 -5.07 19.04
C ALA A 333 -23.14 -4.04 17.93
N GLU A 334 -23.57 -4.35 16.71
CA GLU A 334 -23.54 -3.36 15.62
C GLU A 334 -24.65 -2.31 15.85
N VAL A 335 -24.25 -1.05 15.94
CA VAL A 335 -25.12 0.12 16.15
C VAL A 335 -25.07 1.11 15.00
N GLY A 336 -24.32 0.79 13.97
CA GLY A 336 -24.14 1.61 12.78
C GLY A 336 -23.08 1.04 11.87
N HIS A 337 -22.76 1.80 10.82
CA HIS A 337 -21.76 1.40 9.83
C HIS A 337 -21.02 2.60 9.25
N LEU A 338 -19.82 2.34 8.74
CA LEU A 338 -19.09 3.24 7.87
C LEU A 338 -19.28 2.76 6.43
N ARG A 339 -19.60 3.67 5.54
CA ARG A 339 -19.79 3.40 4.10
C ARG A 339 -19.25 4.54 3.25
N ALA A 340 -18.99 4.26 1.97
CA ALA A 340 -18.70 5.31 1.01
C ALA A 340 -19.90 6.28 0.90
N ILE A 341 -19.61 7.56 0.64
CA ILE A 341 -20.59 8.53 0.21
C ILE A 341 -20.72 8.36 -1.30
N ASP A 342 -21.93 8.07 -1.75
CA ASP A 342 -22.24 8.15 -3.18
C ASP A 342 -22.09 9.62 -3.57
N ALA A 343 -21.16 9.90 -4.52
CA ALA A 343 -21.12 11.22 -5.11
C ALA A 343 -22.52 11.54 -5.67
N PRO A 344 -22.99 12.76 -5.53
CA PRO A 344 -24.23 13.16 -6.20
C PRO A 344 -24.14 12.70 -7.66
N ASP A 345 -25.12 11.93 -8.08
CA ASP A 345 -25.25 11.56 -9.48
C ASP A 345 -25.37 12.90 -10.25
N ASP A 346 -24.31 13.31 -10.97
CA ASP A 346 -24.30 14.51 -11.80
C ASP A 346 -25.27 14.39 -13.00
N ARG A 347 -26.12 13.35 -13.00
CA ARG A 347 -27.23 13.24 -13.91
C ARG A 347 -28.25 14.32 -13.54
N PRO A 348 -28.58 15.22 -14.49
CA PRO A 348 -29.62 16.20 -14.24
C PRO A 348 -30.91 15.48 -13.85
N ASP A 349 -31.56 15.99 -12.81
CA ASP A 349 -32.73 15.46 -12.09
C ASP A 349 -33.97 15.39 -13.03
N ARG A 350 -33.91 14.55 -14.08
CA ARG A 350 -35.03 14.36 -15.03
C ARG A 350 -36.02 13.29 -14.62
N ASP A 351 -35.70 12.46 -13.60
CA ASP A 351 -36.51 11.29 -13.22
C ASP A 351 -36.76 11.13 -11.72
N ARG A 352 -36.60 12.17 -10.89
CA ARG A 352 -37.10 12.10 -9.52
C ARG A 352 -38.63 12.24 -9.49
N PRO A 353 -39.34 11.22 -9.01
CA PRO A 353 -40.78 11.40 -8.79
C PRO A 353 -40.99 12.51 -7.75
N ARG A 354 -41.76 13.52 -8.11
CA ARG A 354 -42.16 14.58 -7.19
C ARG A 354 -42.89 13.96 -6.01
N GLN A 355 -42.34 14.14 -4.81
CA GLN A 355 -43.09 13.79 -3.58
C GLN A 355 -44.34 14.63 -3.56
N PRO A 356 -45.52 14.04 -3.28
CA PRO A 356 -46.74 14.81 -3.13
C PRO A 356 -46.61 15.73 -1.93
N ALA A 357 -46.92 17.02 -2.12
CA ALA A 357 -47.06 17.99 -1.03
C ALA A 357 -48.17 17.52 -0.11
N GLY A 358 -47.79 17.25 1.15
CA GLY A 358 -48.72 17.05 2.27
C GLY A 358 -48.79 18.31 3.12
#